data_c4abb994b6e64c3824a73fcc4f8cb187
#
_entry.id   c4abb994b6e64c3824a73fcc4f8cb187
#
_cell.length_a   1.000
_cell.length_b   1.000
_cell.length_c   1.000
_cell.angle_alpha   90.00
_cell.angle_beta   90.00
_cell.angle_gamma   90.00
#
_symmetry.space_group_name_H-M   'P 1'
#
loop_
_entity.id
_entity.type
_entity.pdbx_description
1 polymer ?
#
loop_
_entity_poly.entity_id
_entity_poly.type
_entity_poly.pdbx_seq_one_letter_code
_entity_poly.pdbx_strand_id
1 'polypeptide(L)'
;HRPIPSGRMPGRWGLYIAIAWTLLSLLVATTLGTWGFAAGAAGLLLAWAYSAPPLRLKQNGWWGNAACGLCYEGLAWLTGAAVMAGGAMPDGRSLALAALYSAGAHGIMTLNDFKAIEGDRRMGIASLPVQLGAQRAARVACLSMLAPQFVVVLLLIFWGAPVHAVAVGGLMLLQAILMDHFLDRPIQRALLYSGFGVPLFVAGMMVSAFALRTLGTGAA
;
A
#
# COMPACT_ATOMS: atom_id res chain seq x y z
N HIS A 1 -17.49 1.90 18.22
CA HIS A 1 -18.44 2.90 17.68
C HIS A 1 -18.81 2.71 16.20
N ARG A 2 -18.43 1.58 15.55
CA ARG A 2 -18.78 1.30 14.14
C ARG A 2 -20.28 1.00 14.03
N PRO A 3 -20.98 1.47 12.97
CA PRO A 3 -22.45 1.42 12.88
C PRO A 3 -23.04 0.00 12.99
N ILE A 4 -22.45 -0.98 12.30
CA ILE A 4 -22.95 -2.36 12.29
C ILE A 4 -22.67 -3.08 13.63
N PRO A 5 -21.42 -3.12 14.14
CA PRO A 5 -21.14 -3.77 15.43
C PRO A 5 -21.84 -3.15 16.62
N SER A 6 -22.17 -1.85 16.55
CA SER A 6 -22.93 -1.16 17.62
C SER A 6 -24.46 -1.37 17.54
N GLY A 7 -24.95 -2.11 16.54
CA GLY A 7 -26.39 -2.33 16.34
C GLY A 7 -27.14 -1.15 15.72
N ARG A 8 -26.48 -0.01 15.45
CA ARG A 8 -27.11 1.17 14.83
C ARG A 8 -27.53 0.94 13.38
N MET A 9 -26.92 -0.06 12.72
CA MET A 9 -27.23 -0.43 11.35
C MET A 9 -27.32 -1.96 11.26
N PRO A 10 -28.39 -2.52 10.65
CA PRO A 10 -28.50 -3.97 10.42
C PRO A 10 -27.34 -4.48 9.54
N GLY A 11 -26.75 -5.63 9.88
CA GLY A 11 -25.59 -6.19 9.15
C GLY A 11 -25.82 -6.39 7.65
N ARG A 12 -27.04 -6.75 7.25
CA ARG A 12 -27.44 -6.90 5.83
C ARG A 12 -27.29 -5.59 5.01
N TRP A 13 -27.42 -4.43 5.64
CA TRP A 13 -27.22 -3.14 4.97
C TRP A 13 -25.76 -2.96 4.55
N GLY A 14 -24.81 -3.45 5.36
CA GLY A 14 -23.41 -3.45 4.95
C GLY A 14 -23.15 -4.22 3.66
N LEU A 15 -23.82 -5.37 3.50
CA LEU A 15 -23.72 -6.15 2.26
C LEU A 15 -24.36 -5.42 1.07
N TYR A 16 -25.56 -4.85 1.24
CA TYR A 16 -26.24 -4.11 0.17
C TYR A 16 -25.41 -2.90 -0.29
N ILE A 17 -24.86 -2.15 0.66
CA ILE A 17 -23.96 -1.01 0.35
C ILE A 17 -22.71 -1.50 -0.37
N ALA A 18 -22.09 -2.60 0.06
CA ALA A 18 -20.91 -3.15 -0.60
C ALA A 18 -21.22 -3.57 -2.06
N ILE A 19 -22.35 -4.23 -2.31
CA ILE A 19 -22.79 -4.60 -3.66
C ILE A 19 -23.04 -3.35 -4.50
N ALA A 20 -23.81 -2.36 -3.98
CA ALA A 20 -24.11 -1.13 -4.70
C ALA A 20 -22.84 -0.36 -5.09
N TRP A 21 -21.88 -0.21 -4.15
CA TRP A 21 -20.60 0.42 -4.43
C TRP A 21 -19.73 -0.39 -5.41
N THR A 22 -19.76 -1.73 -5.35
CA THR A 22 -19.05 -2.58 -6.31
C THR A 22 -19.58 -2.33 -7.74
N LEU A 23 -20.90 -2.33 -7.92
CA LEU A 23 -21.51 -2.09 -9.23
C LEU A 23 -21.22 -0.67 -9.73
N LEU A 24 -21.34 0.34 -8.88
CA LEU A 24 -21.02 1.72 -9.23
C LEU A 24 -19.52 1.88 -9.59
N SER A 25 -18.63 1.25 -8.83
CA SER A 25 -17.19 1.30 -9.11
C SER A 25 -16.85 0.61 -10.46
N LEU A 26 -17.47 -0.52 -10.77
CA LEU A 26 -17.30 -1.17 -12.06
C LEU A 26 -17.84 -0.30 -13.21
N LEU A 27 -18.99 0.33 -13.03
CA LEU A 27 -19.56 1.24 -14.01
C LEU A 27 -18.60 2.42 -14.27
N VAL A 28 -18.09 3.06 -13.23
CA VAL A 28 -17.09 4.15 -13.36
C VAL A 28 -15.80 3.62 -14.02
N ALA A 29 -15.35 2.43 -13.66
CA ALA A 29 -14.12 1.85 -14.21
C ALA A 29 -14.21 1.63 -15.74
N THR A 30 -15.41 1.44 -16.33
CA THR A 30 -15.57 1.34 -17.78
C THR A 30 -15.12 2.59 -18.53
N THR A 31 -15.08 3.74 -17.88
CA THR A 31 -14.62 5.01 -18.47
C THR A 31 -13.11 5.19 -18.45
N LEU A 32 -12.36 4.30 -17.75
CA LEU A 32 -10.91 4.42 -17.52
C LEU A 32 -10.06 3.67 -18.55
N GLY A 33 -10.69 3.12 -19.59
CA GLY A 33 -10.02 2.27 -20.58
C GLY A 33 -9.72 0.86 -20.07
N THR A 34 -9.16 0.01 -20.93
CA THR A 34 -9.03 -1.44 -20.68
C THR A 34 -8.20 -1.74 -19.41
N TRP A 35 -7.05 -1.13 -19.26
CA TRP A 35 -6.15 -1.41 -18.12
C TRP A 35 -6.60 -0.72 -16.82
N GLY A 36 -7.24 0.45 -16.92
CA GLY A 36 -7.90 1.09 -15.78
C GLY A 36 -9.08 0.24 -15.27
N PHE A 37 -9.90 -0.30 -16.16
CA PHE A 37 -10.96 -1.24 -15.82
C PHE A 37 -10.41 -2.51 -15.17
N ALA A 38 -9.37 -3.13 -15.77
CA ALA A 38 -8.77 -4.35 -15.24
C ALA A 38 -8.21 -4.14 -13.81
N ALA A 39 -7.53 -3.02 -13.58
CA ALA A 39 -7.01 -2.67 -12.26
C ALA A 39 -8.14 -2.46 -11.23
N GLY A 40 -9.19 -1.73 -11.61
CA GLY A 40 -10.38 -1.52 -10.78
C GLY A 40 -11.10 -2.83 -10.43
N ALA A 41 -11.30 -3.69 -11.41
CA ALA A 41 -11.91 -5.01 -11.20
C ALA A 41 -11.06 -5.90 -10.28
N ALA A 42 -9.72 -5.92 -10.49
CA ALA A 42 -8.80 -6.63 -9.61
C ALA A 42 -8.84 -6.11 -8.17
N GLY A 43 -8.89 -4.78 -7.99
CA GLY A 43 -9.04 -4.15 -6.67
C GLY A 43 -10.33 -4.54 -5.97
N LEU A 44 -11.44 -4.58 -6.69
CA LEU A 44 -12.74 -5.04 -6.15
C LEU A 44 -12.70 -6.52 -5.75
N LEU A 45 -12.11 -7.39 -6.58
CA LEU A 45 -11.93 -8.80 -6.25
C LEU A 45 -11.09 -8.96 -4.96
N LEU A 46 -10.00 -8.21 -4.82
CA LEU A 46 -9.20 -8.21 -3.60
C LEU A 46 -9.95 -7.66 -2.40
N ALA A 47 -10.77 -6.62 -2.55
CA ALA A 47 -11.59 -6.07 -1.48
C ALA A 47 -12.61 -7.10 -0.95
N TRP A 48 -13.25 -7.85 -1.86
CA TRP A 48 -14.13 -8.96 -1.49
C TRP A 48 -13.35 -10.10 -0.84
N ALA A 49 -12.22 -10.53 -1.42
CA ALA A 49 -11.34 -11.55 -0.84
C ALA A 49 -10.81 -11.15 0.54
N TYR A 50 -10.52 -9.87 0.75
CA TYR A 50 -10.10 -9.33 2.04
C TYR A 50 -11.15 -9.47 3.13
N SER A 51 -12.43 -9.24 2.79
CA SER A 51 -13.50 -9.14 3.79
C SER A 51 -14.40 -10.36 3.86
N ALA A 52 -14.70 -11.02 2.72
CA ALA A 52 -15.73 -12.04 2.59
C ALA A 52 -15.17 -13.47 2.73
N PRO A 53 -15.96 -14.42 3.28
CA PRO A 53 -15.64 -15.84 3.19
C PRO A 53 -15.62 -16.30 1.72
N PRO A 54 -14.86 -17.36 1.38
CA PRO A 54 -14.06 -18.19 2.28
C PRO A 54 -12.68 -17.61 2.60
N LEU A 55 -12.18 -16.64 1.83
CA LEU A 55 -10.79 -16.20 1.92
C LEU A 55 -10.51 -15.34 3.16
N ARG A 56 -11.31 -14.27 3.39
CA ARG A 56 -11.18 -13.35 4.52
C ARG A 56 -9.72 -13.00 4.84
N LEU A 57 -8.96 -12.53 3.85
CA LEU A 57 -7.52 -12.30 3.95
C LEU A 57 -7.11 -11.45 5.16
N LYS A 58 -8.02 -10.57 5.62
CA LYS A 58 -7.83 -9.76 6.83
C LYS A 58 -7.60 -10.57 8.12
N GLN A 59 -7.90 -11.87 8.13
CA GLN A 59 -7.64 -12.73 9.28
C GLN A 59 -6.16 -13.08 9.44
N ASN A 60 -5.35 -12.87 8.40
CA ASN A 60 -3.92 -13.14 8.42
C ASN A 60 -3.16 -11.88 7.98
N GLY A 61 -2.27 -11.38 8.84
CA GLY A 61 -1.51 -10.14 8.61
C GLY A 61 -0.63 -10.17 7.36
N TRP A 62 -0.10 -11.32 6.97
CA TRP A 62 0.69 -11.41 5.73
C TRP A 62 -0.15 -11.17 4.49
N TRP A 63 -1.21 -11.94 4.33
CA TRP A 63 -2.09 -11.86 3.16
C TRP A 63 -2.97 -10.61 3.16
N GLY A 64 -3.47 -10.22 4.34
CA GLY A 64 -4.26 -9.00 4.50
C GLY A 64 -3.47 -7.75 4.14
N ASN A 65 -2.24 -7.62 4.68
CA ASN A 65 -1.38 -6.47 4.42
C ASN A 65 -0.87 -6.45 2.97
N ALA A 66 -0.60 -7.63 2.38
CA ALA A 66 -0.25 -7.73 0.96
C ALA A 66 -1.41 -7.28 0.05
N ALA A 67 -2.63 -7.73 0.32
CA ALA A 67 -3.81 -7.32 -0.44
C ALA A 67 -4.06 -5.81 -0.32
N CYS A 68 -3.95 -5.24 0.88
CA CYS A 68 -4.08 -3.80 1.09
C CYS A 68 -2.97 -3.02 0.38
N GLY A 69 -1.70 -3.43 0.51
CA GLY A 69 -0.57 -2.78 -0.16
C GLY A 69 -0.73 -2.79 -1.69
N LEU A 70 -1.17 -3.91 -2.24
CA LEU A 70 -1.44 -4.01 -3.68
C LEU A 70 -2.58 -3.08 -4.11
N CYS A 71 -3.67 -3.00 -3.34
CA CYS A 71 -4.80 -2.13 -3.68
C CYS A 71 -4.45 -0.65 -3.55
N TYR A 72 -3.83 -0.25 -2.43
CA TYR A 72 -3.58 1.17 -2.14
C TYR A 72 -2.47 1.78 -2.98
N GLU A 73 -1.42 1.02 -3.27
CA GLU A 73 -0.27 1.53 -4.03
C GLU A 73 -0.21 0.95 -5.44
N GLY A 74 -0.21 -0.37 -5.60
CA GLY A 74 0.02 -1.03 -6.89
C GLY A 74 -1.09 -0.76 -7.90
N LEU A 75 -2.34 -1.11 -7.54
CA LEU A 75 -3.48 -0.96 -8.46
C LEU A 75 -3.89 0.52 -8.63
N ALA A 76 -3.74 1.34 -7.59
CA ALA A 76 -3.96 2.78 -7.70
C ALA A 76 -2.96 3.43 -8.67
N TRP A 77 -1.67 3.08 -8.55
CA TRP A 77 -0.64 3.54 -9.49
C TRP A 77 -0.92 3.05 -10.92
N LEU A 78 -1.21 1.75 -11.08
CA LEU A 78 -1.53 1.16 -12.39
C LEU A 78 -2.73 1.87 -13.05
N THR A 79 -3.78 2.14 -12.27
CA THR A 79 -4.97 2.85 -12.78
C THR A 79 -4.61 4.26 -13.24
N GLY A 80 -3.89 5.04 -12.41
CA GLY A 80 -3.48 6.39 -12.76
C GLY A 80 -2.58 6.43 -14.00
N ALA A 81 -1.59 5.54 -14.07
CA ALA A 81 -0.68 5.43 -15.19
C ALA A 81 -1.40 4.99 -16.49
N ALA A 82 -2.34 4.05 -16.40
CA ALA A 82 -3.14 3.61 -17.55
C ALA A 82 -4.04 4.72 -18.08
N VAL A 83 -4.68 5.50 -17.21
CA VAL A 83 -5.48 6.67 -17.61
C VAL A 83 -4.62 7.69 -18.33
N MET A 84 -3.44 8.00 -17.81
CA MET A 84 -2.49 8.92 -18.45
C MET A 84 -1.96 8.40 -19.78
N ALA A 85 -1.91 7.08 -19.98
CA ALA A 85 -1.56 6.41 -21.24
C ALA A 85 -2.76 6.24 -22.20
N GLY A 86 -3.87 6.94 -21.98
CA GLY A 86 -5.08 6.84 -22.83
C GLY A 86 -5.78 5.48 -22.75
N GLY A 87 -5.67 4.79 -21.62
CA GLY A 87 -6.24 3.45 -21.39
C GLY A 87 -5.33 2.28 -21.80
N ALA A 88 -4.14 2.57 -22.32
CA ALA A 88 -3.13 1.57 -22.68
C ALA A 88 -2.38 1.04 -21.46
N MET A 89 -1.65 -0.07 -21.66
CA MET A 89 -0.76 -0.62 -20.63
C MET A 89 0.38 0.35 -20.36
N PRO A 90 0.63 0.72 -19.08
CA PRO A 90 1.78 1.51 -18.72
C PRO A 90 3.11 0.82 -19.05
N ASP A 91 4.17 1.60 -19.20
CA ASP A 91 5.51 1.08 -19.49
C ASP A 91 6.09 0.24 -18.34
N GLY A 92 7.12 -0.55 -18.65
CA GLY A 92 7.74 -1.47 -17.69
C GLY A 92 8.38 -0.77 -16.48
N ARG A 93 8.86 0.47 -16.61
CA ARG A 93 9.42 1.25 -15.50
C ARG A 93 8.34 1.65 -14.52
N SER A 94 7.20 2.11 -15.04
CA SER A 94 6.02 2.43 -14.24
C SER A 94 5.50 1.21 -13.46
N LEU A 95 5.43 0.05 -14.12
CA LEU A 95 5.02 -1.21 -13.49
C LEU A 95 5.99 -1.67 -12.42
N ALA A 96 7.31 -1.53 -12.65
CA ALA A 96 8.32 -1.87 -11.67
C ALA A 96 8.19 -1.01 -10.40
N LEU A 97 8.01 0.30 -10.54
CA LEU A 97 7.78 1.20 -9.40
C LEU A 97 6.48 0.87 -8.67
N ALA A 98 5.37 0.63 -9.39
CA ALA A 98 4.09 0.22 -8.80
C ALA A 98 4.24 -1.05 -7.95
N ALA A 99 4.95 -2.06 -8.46
CA ALA A 99 5.19 -3.31 -7.74
C ALA A 99 6.07 -3.11 -6.49
N LEU A 100 7.15 -2.33 -6.59
CA LEU A 100 8.07 -2.08 -5.48
C LEU A 100 7.42 -1.26 -4.37
N TYR A 101 6.70 -0.18 -4.69
CA TYR A 101 5.99 0.60 -3.70
C TYR A 101 4.82 -0.16 -3.09
N SER A 102 4.14 -1.00 -3.87
CA SER A 102 3.13 -1.94 -3.36
C SER A 102 3.70 -2.93 -2.34
N ALA A 103 4.88 -3.50 -2.62
CA ALA A 103 5.59 -4.35 -1.67
C ALA A 103 5.98 -3.59 -0.40
N GLY A 104 6.45 -2.33 -0.54
CA GLY A 104 6.76 -1.46 0.59
C GLY A 104 5.54 -1.10 1.44
N ALA A 105 4.37 -0.94 0.81
CA ALA A 105 3.12 -0.64 1.51
C ALA A 105 2.67 -1.77 2.46
N HIS A 106 3.14 -3.00 2.28
CA HIS A 106 2.97 -4.07 3.27
C HIS A 106 3.50 -3.65 4.65
N GLY A 107 4.64 -2.95 4.70
CA GLY A 107 5.19 -2.39 5.93
C GLY A 107 4.28 -1.32 6.54
N ILE A 108 3.70 -0.43 5.72
CA ILE A 108 2.74 0.58 6.16
C ILE A 108 1.50 -0.08 6.79
N MET A 109 0.96 -1.12 6.15
CA MET A 109 -0.18 -1.86 6.68
C MET A 109 0.15 -2.54 8.01
N THR A 110 1.36 -3.10 8.14
CA THR A 110 1.84 -3.67 9.40
C THR A 110 1.89 -2.64 10.53
N LEU A 111 2.26 -1.38 10.25
CA LEU A 111 2.23 -0.31 11.26
C LEU A 111 0.82 -0.03 11.78
N ASN A 112 -0.20 -0.14 10.92
CA ASN A 112 -1.59 0.04 11.32
C ASN A 112 -2.07 -1.02 12.31
N ASP A 113 -1.49 -2.22 12.28
CA ASP A 113 -1.85 -3.33 13.16
C ASP A 113 -1.41 -3.07 14.62
N PHE A 114 -0.38 -2.24 14.85
CA PHE A 114 0.14 -1.95 16.20
C PHE A 114 -0.90 -1.33 17.13
N LYS A 115 -1.82 -0.53 16.61
CA LYS A 115 -2.91 0.06 17.39
C LYS A 115 -4.05 -0.91 17.69
N ALA A 116 -4.08 -2.07 17.03
CA ALA A 116 -5.18 -3.03 17.09
C ALA A 116 -4.81 -4.35 17.79
N ILE A 117 -3.58 -4.54 18.27
CA ILE A 117 -3.03 -5.81 18.82
C ILE A 117 -4.00 -6.49 19.78
N GLU A 118 -4.52 -5.76 20.77
CA GLU A 118 -5.41 -6.33 21.77
C GLU A 118 -6.77 -6.72 21.17
N GLY A 119 -7.32 -5.87 20.30
CA GLY A 119 -8.57 -6.16 19.58
C GLY A 119 -8.45 -7.35 18.65
N ASP A 120 -7.35 -7.41 17.90
CA ASP A 120 -7.06 -8.51 16.98
C ASP A 120 -6.94 -9.84 17.72
N ARG A 121 -6.21 -9.86 18.85
CA ARG A 121 -6.07 -11.04 19.68
C ARG A 121 -7.42 -11.54 20.19
N ARG A 122 -8.30 -10.64 20.68
CA ARG A 122 -9.65 -10.99 21.14
C ARG A 122 -10.55 -11.53 20.03
N MET A 123 -10.38 -11.03 18.81
CA MET A 123 -11.19 -11.43 17.66
C MET A 123 -10.59 -12.61 16.86
N GLY A 124 -9.48 -13.20 17.31
CA GLY A 124 -8.79 -14.28 16.60
C GLY A 124 -8.19 -13.85 15.25
N ILE A 125 -7.87 -12.56 15.10
CA ILE A 125 -7.18 -12.03 13.92
C ILE A 125 -5.68 -12.17 14.14
N ALA A 126 -5.02 -12.88 13.23
CA ALA A 126 -3.58 -13.11 13.26
C ALA A 126 -2.85 -11.98 12.51
N SER A 127 -2.94 -10.73 13.00
CA SER A 127 -2.12 -9.61 12.49
C SER A 127 -0.63 -9.85 12.80
N LEU A 128 0.29 -9.20 12.07
CA LEU A 128 1.72 -9.46 12.24
C LEU A 128 2.23 -9.22 13.67
N PRO A 129 1.84 -8.14 14.37
CA PRO A 129 2.20 -7.98 15.78
C PRO A 129 1.65 -9.07 16.71
N VAL A 130 0.49 -9.66 16.38
CA VAL A 130 -0.09 -10.79 17.13
C VAL A 130 0.70 -12.08 16.88
N GLN A 131 1.09 -12.35 15.61
CA GLN A 131 1.81 -13.56 15.22
C GLN A 131 3.28 -13.56 15.68
N LEU A 132 3.97 -12.44 15.49
CA LEU A 132 5.43 -12.34 15.64
C LEU A 132 5.86 -11.66 16.95
N GLY A 133 4.92 -11.02 17.62
CA GLY A 133 5.22 -10.05 18.68
C GLY A 133 5.66 -8.69 18.12
N ALA A 134 5.51 -7.65 18.93
CA ALA A 134 5.70 -6.27 18.50
C ALA A 134 7.08 -6.00 17.89
N GLN A 135 8.15 -6.50 18.52
CA GLN A 135 9.52 -6.22 18.09
C GLN A 135 9.86 -6.82 16.71
N ARG A 136 9.45 -8.08 16.47
CA ARG A 136 9.70 -8.73 15.18
C ARG A 136 8.81 -8.13 14.08
N ALA A 137 7.56 -7.84 14.38
CA ALA A 137 6.65 -7.19 13.45
C ALA A 137 7.14 -5.79 13.04
N ALA A 138 7.71 -5.02 13.98
CA ALA A 138 8.34 -3.73 13.69
C ALA A 138 9.52 -3.86 12.71
N ARG A 139 10.40 -4.86 12.93
CA ARG A 139 11.51 -5.13 12.00
C ARG A 139 11.01 -5.52 10.61
N VAL A 140 9.99 -6.39 10.53
CA VAL A 140 9.36 -6.76 9.26
C VAL A 140 8.80 -5.53 8.56
N ALA A 141 8.07 -4.65 9.27
CA ALA A 141 7.54 -3.42 8.71
C ALA A 141 8.64 -2.53 8.14
N CYS A 142 9.71 -2.27 8.90
CA CYS A 142 10.84 -1.47 8.45
C CYS A 142 11.54 -2.06 7.22
N LEU A 143 11.84 -3.37 7.24
CA LEU A 143 12.50 -4.04 6.12
C LEU A 143 11.62 -4.06 4.87
N SER A 144 10.32 -4.32 5.02
CA SER A 144 9.38 -4.28 3.89
C SER A 144 9.31 -2.91 3.23
N MET A 145 9.52 -1.82 3.98
CA MET A 145 9.56 -0.47 3.42
C MET A 145 10.93 -0.13 2.81
N LEU A 146 12.03 -0.45 3.49
CA LEU A 146 13.37 -0.05 3.05
C LEU A 146 13.87 -0.85 1.85
N ALA A 147 13.67 -2.17 1.83
CA ALA A 147 14.24 -3.02 0.78
C ALA A 147 13.70 -2.67 -0.62
N PRO A 148 12.39 -2.50 -0.86
CA PRO A 148 11.89 -2.04 -2.15
C PRO A 148 12.36 -0.62 -2.52
N GLN A 149 12.41 0.32 -1.56
CA GLN A 149 12.92 1.67 -1.83
C GLN A 149 14.40 1.66 -2.23
N PHE A 150 15.20 0.81 -1.62
CA PHE A 150 16.60 0.65 -2.02
C PHE A 150 16.72 0.18 -3.47
N VAL A 151 15.88 -0.80 -3.88
CA VAL A 151 15.81 -1.23 -5.28
C VAL A 151 15.36 -0.09 -6.19
N VAL A 152 14.40 0.73 -5.76
CA VAL A 152 13.97 1.93 -6.52
C VAL A 152 15.14 2.88 -6.73
N VAL A 153 15.95 3.16 -5.71
CA VAL A 153 17.15 4.02 -5.85
C VAL A 153 18.10 3.46 -6.90
N LEU A 154 18.38 2.16 -6.88
CA LEU A 154 19.23 1.50 -7.88
C LEU A 154 18.64 1.59 -9.29
N LEU A 155 17.33 1.36 -9.44
CA LEU A 155 16.65 1.47 -10.73
C LEU A 155 16.68 2.91 -11.27
N LEU A 156 16.48 3.92 -10.43
CA LEU A 156 16.56 5.33 -10.85
C LEU A 156 17.98 5.70 -11.33
N ILE A 157 19.02 5.19 -10.67
CA ILE A 157 20.41 5.36 -11.16
C ILE A 157 20.57 4.68 -12.51
N PHE A 158 20.17 3.43 -12.63
CA PHE A 158 20.27 2.63 -13.84
C PHE A 158 19.51 3.23 -15.02
N TRP A 159 18.36 3.86 -14.76
CA TRP A 159 17.57 4.54 -15.80
C TRP A 159 18.08 5.94 -16.17
N GLY A 160 19.13 6.43 -15.51
CA GLY A 160 19.69 7.75 -15.82
C GLY A 160 18.98 8.91 -15.13
N ALA A 161 18.36 8.67 -13.97
CA ALA A 161 17.71 9.69 -13.14
C ALA A 161 18.43 9.91 -11.79
N PRO A 162 19.77 10.24 -11.79
CA PRO A 162 20.57 10.26 -10.55
C PRO A 162 20.08 11.31 -9.53
N VAL A 163 19.59 12.45 -9.97
CA VAL A 163 19.05 13.49 -9.08
C VAL A 163 17.86 12.96 -8.28
N HIS A 164 16.94 12.25 -8.94
CA HIS A 164 15.80 11.65 -8.27
C HIS A 164 16.24 10.50 -7.35
N ALA A 165 17.23 9.72 -7.76
CA ALA A 165 17.80 8.66 -6.91
C ALA A 165 18.41 9.23 -5.62
N VAL A 166 19.15 10.34 -5.71
CA VAL A 166 19.70 11.04 -4.52
C VAL A 166 18.57 11.55 -3.63
N ALA A 167 17.51 12.13 -4.21
CA ALA A 167 16.38 12.61 -3.43
C ALA A 167 15.64 11.48 -2.70
N VAL A 168 15.35 10.36 -3.38
CA VAL A 168 14.73 9.18 -2.77
C VAL A 168 15.65 8.58 -1.70
N GLY A 169 16.95 8.48 -1.96
CA GLY A 169 17.96 8.01 -1.00
C GLY A 169 18.03 8.88 0.25
N GLY A 170 17.96 10.20 0.11
CA GLY A 170 17.90 11.14 1.24
C GLY A 170 16.65 10.96 2.09
N LEU A 171 15.48 10.82 1.46
CA LEU A 171 14.23 10.53 2.15
C LEU A 171 14.29 9.17 2.87
N MET A 172 14.87 8.16 2.23
CA MET A 172 15.07 6.83 2.83
C MET A 172 16.01 6.87 4.04
N LEU A 173 17.06 7.69 4.02
CA LEU A 173 17.94 7.88 5.18
C LEU A 173 17.20 8.54 6.35
N LEU A 174 16.44 9.59 6.11
CA LEU A 174 15.59 10.22 7.13
C LEU A 174 14.58 9.22 7.70
N GLN A 175 13.99 8.41 6.84
CA GLN A 175 13.06 7.34 7.24
C GLN A 175 13.78 6.30 8.10
N ALA A 176 15.01 5.90 7.78
CA ALA A 176 15.79 4.94 8.55
C ALA A 176 16.11 5.46 9.96
N ILE A 177 16.41 6.76 10.11
CA ILE A 177 16.61 7.40 11.42
C ILE A 177 15.33 7.31 12.27
N LEU A 178 14.16 7.60 11.66
CA LEU A 178 12.89 7.46 12.36
C LEU A 178 12.54 6.00 12.68
N MET A 179 12.95 5.05 11.82
CA MET A 179 12.79 3.62 12.07
C MET A 179 13.61 3.13 13.26
N ASP A 180 14.85 3.58 13.40
CA ASP A 180 15.68 3.26 14.57
C ASP A 180 14.98 3.70 15.86
N HIS A 181 14.49 4.93 15.88
CA HIS A 181 13.69 5.43 17.00
C HIS A 181 12.39 4.60 17.22
N PHE A 182 11.69 4.22 16.15
CA PHE A 182 10.51 3.38 16.25
C PHE A 182 10.83 1.99 16.84
N LEU A 183 11.92 1.36 16.40
CA LEU A 183 12.34 0.03 16.82
C LEU A 183 12.71 -0.07 18.30
N ASP A 184 13.11 1.01 18.94
CA ASP A 184 13.39 1.05 20.39
C ASP A 184 12.11 0.79 21.22
N ARG A 185 10.95 1.39 20.83
CA ARG A 185 9.66 1.24 21.53
C ARG A 185 8.49 1.12 20.55
N PRO A 186 8.35 -0.03 19.85
CA PRO A 186 7.43 -0.13 18.71
C PRO A 186 5.97 0.20 19.04
N ILE A 187 5.45 -0.29 20.17
CA ILE A 187 4.03 -0.09 20.53
C ILE A 187 3.75 1.40 20.79
N GLN A 188 4.64 2.11 21.52
CA GLN A 188 4.43 3.50 21.89
C GLN A 188 4.69 4.45 20.70
N ARG A 189 5.59 4.07 19.79
CA ARG A 189 6.07 4.95 18.72
C ARG A 189 5.52 4.63 17.34
N ALA A 190 4.68 3.59 17.21
CA ALA A 190 4.05 3.25 15.93
C ALA A 190 3.25 4.42 15.33
N LEU A 191 2.49 5.13 16.16
CA LEU A 191 1.71 6.29 15.70
C LEU A 191 2.61 7.45 15.25
N LEU A 192 3.69 7.72 15.98
CA LEU A 192 4.66 8.74 15.62
C LEU A 192 5.33 8.39 14.29
N TYR A 193 5.80 7.14 14.14
CA TYR A 193 6.41 6.71 12.89
C TYR A 193 5.40 6.74 11.72
N SER A 194 4.15 6.36 11.95
CA SER A 194 3.09 6.48 10.93
C SER A 194 2.86 7.93 10.50
N GLY A 195 2.98 8.89 11.42
CA GLY A 195 2.78 10.32 11.13
C GLY A 195 3.95 10.98 10.40
N PHE A 196 5.17 10.51 10.56
CA PHE A 196 6.37 11.13 9.98
C PHE A 196 7.12 10.23 8.99
N GLY A 197 7.29 8.95 9.29
CA GLY A 197 8.03 8.02 8.45
C GLY A 197 7.27 7.60 7.20
N VAL A 198 5.95 7.37 7.32
CA VAL A 198 5.12 7.03 6.15
C VAL A 198 5.04 8.18 5.14
N PRO A 199 4.86 9.46 5.53
CA PRO A 199 4.96 10.57 4.59
C PRO A 199 6.29 10.66 3.83
N LEU A 200 7.42 10.29 4.45
CA LEU A 200 8.71 10.21 3.74
C LEU A 200 8.72 9.13 2.67
N PHE A 201 8.10 7.96 2.96
CA PHE A 201 7.92 6.89 1.96
C PHE A 201 7.07 7.37 0.79
N VAL A 202 5.93 8.02 1.06
CA VAL A 202 5.04 8.57 0.03
C VAL A 202 5.74 9.68 -0.77
N ALA A 203 6.53 10.55 -0.12
CA ALA A 203 7.33 11.55 -0.81
C ALA A 203 8.35 10.90 -1.77
N GLY A 204 9.01 9.81 -1.36
CA GLY A 204 9.89 9.02 -2.24
C GLY A 204 9.15 8.44 -3.44
N MET A 205 7.93 7.96 -3.25
CA MET A 205 7.05 7.49 -4.32
C MET A 205 6.73 8.62 -5.32
N MET A 206 6.38 9.81 -4.83
CA MET A 206 6.11 10.98 -5.66
C MET A 206 7.34 11.41 -6.47
N VAL A 207 8.52 11.47 -5.84
CA VAL A 207 9.78 11.78 -6.52
C VAL A 207 10.06 10.76 -7.64
N SER A 208 9.81 9.48 -7.39
CA SER A 208 9.97 8.42 -8.39
C SER A 208 9.00 8.56 -9.58
N ALA A 209 7.75 8.98 -9.31
CA ALA A 209 6.78 9.27 -10.36
C ALA A 209 7.23 10.46 -11.24
N PHE A 210 7.79 11.52 -10.64
CA PHE A 210 8.36 12.63 -11.40
C PHE A 210 9.58 12.20 -12.24
N ALA A 211 10.40 11.27 -11.74
CA ALA A 211 11.51 10.72 -12.51
C ALA A 211 11.01 10.06 -13.81
N LEU A 212 9.93 9.29 -13.77
CA LEU A 212 9.34 8.67 -14.97
C LEU A 212 8.94 9.72 -16.01
N ARG A 213 8.36 10.83 -15.56
CA ARG A 213 7.98 11.93 -16.46
C ARG A 213 9.20 12.53 -17.17
N THR A 214 10.29 12.80 -16.44
CA THR A 214 11.51 13.37 -17.03
C THR A 214 12.19 12.39 -17.97
N LEU A 215 12.17 11.09 -17.70
CA LEU A 215 12.70 10.05 -18.57
C LEU A 215 11.88 9.86 -19.85
N GLY A 216 10.57 10.10 -19.81
CA GLY A 216 9.69 10.03 -20.98
C GLY A 216 9.81 11.24 -21.90
N THR A 217 10.12 12.43 -21.38
CA THR A 217 10.28 13.66 -22.16
C THR A 217 11.68 13.81 -22.80
N GLY A 218 12.68 13.06 -22.32
CA GLY A 218 14.05 13.11 -22.85
C GLY A 218 14.33 12.16 -24.02
N ALA A 219 13.30 11.41 -24.48
CA ALA A 219 13.40 10.45 -25.59
C ALA A 219 12.69 10.93 -26.88
N ALA A 220 12.35 12.24 -26.97
CA ALA A 220 11.75 12.89 -28.14
C ALA A 220 12.77 13.75 -28.90
#